data_72a2520c968046b84229da583bd12929
#
_entry.id   72a2520c968046b84229da583bd12929
#
_cell.length_a   1.000
_cell.length_b   1.000
_cell.length_c   1.000
_cell.angle_alpha   90.00
_cell.angle_beta   90.00
_cell.angle_gamma   90.00
#
_symmetry.space_group_name_H-M   'P 1'
#
loop_
_entity.id
_entity.type
_entity.pdbx_description
1 polymer ?
#
loop_
_entity_poly.entity_id
_entity_poly.type
_entity_poly.pdbx_seq_one_letter_code
_entity_poly.pdbx_strand_id
1 'polypeptide(L)'
;MDFKLTGTAKGITACQMDIKVNGLSYEVLKEALYQAKEGRAHILNEMNKLISEPKADMKPHAPRSESFKIEKEFIGAVIGPGGKVIQEIQKTTGATIVIEEID
;
A
#
# COMPACT_ATOMS: atom_id res chain seq x y z
N MET A 1 19.99 -17.02 9.42
CA MET A 1 19.85 -15.65 9.92
C MET A 1 19.32 -14.77 8.79
N ASP A 2 18.28 -14.01 9.05
CA ASP A 2 17.73 -13.05 8.10
C ASP A 2 18.02 -11.63 8.57
N PHE A 3 18.36 -10.76 7.62
CA PHE A 3 18.53 -9.34 7.87
C PHE A 3 17.99 -8.54 6.68
N LYS A 4 16.85 -7.91 6.87
CA LYS A 4 16.14 -7.18 5.83
C LYS A 4 15.91 -5.74 6.27
N LEU A 5 16.32 -4.80 5.43
CA LEU A 5 16.11 -3.38 5.66
C LEU A 5 15.36 -2.76 4.47
N THR A 6 14.21 -2.22 4.75
CA THR A 6 13.41 -1.47 3.79
C THR A 6 13.51 0.02 4.09
N GLY A 7 13.52 0.83 3.06
CA GLY A 7 13.56 2.27 3.24
C GLY A 7 13.50 3.06 1.94
N THR A 8 13.49 4.36 2.12
CA THR A 8 13.55 5.36 1.06
C THR A 8 14.96 5.95 0.97
N ALA A 9 15.17 6.90 0.07
CA ALA A 9 16.40 7.70 0.04
C ALA A 9 16.65 8.46 1.35
N LYS A 10 15.60 8.76 2.12
CA LYS A 10 15.67 9.53 3.37
C LYS A 10 16.04 8.69 4.59
N GLY A 11 15.80 7.38 4.56
CA GLY A 11 16.11 6.52 5.69
C GLY A 11 15.39 5.16 5.67
N ILE A 12 15.59 4.42 6.76
CA ILE A 12 15.00 3.10 6.98
C ILE A 12 13.56 3.27 7.46
N THR A 13 12.63 2.52 6.87
CA THR A 13 11.22 2.50 7.25
C THR A 13 10.81 1.20 7.93
N ALA A 14 11.51 0.10 7.68
CA ALA A 14 11.26 -1.17 8.33
C ALA A 14 12.55 -2.00 8.45
N CYS A 15 12.63 -2.79 9.51
CA CYS A 15 13.73 -3.72 9.74
C CYS A 15 13.14 -5.05 10.22
N GLN A 16 13.61 -6.14 9.62
CA GLN A 16 13.37 -7.49 10.12
C GLN A 16 14.71 -8.17 10.32
N MET A 17 14.93 -8.72 11.52
CA MET A 17 16.13 -9.46 11.84
C MET A 17 15.76 -10.74 12.58
N ASP A 18 16.27 -11.88 12.10
CA ASP A 18 16.17 -13.18 12.79
C ASP A 18 17.58 -13.65 13.12
N ILE A 19 17.90 -13.65 14.40
CA ILE A 19 19.22 -14.01 14.91
C ILE A 19 19.22 -15.48 15.32
N LYS A 20 20.14 -16.26 14.74
CA LYS A 20 20.38 -17.67 15.09
C LYS A 20 21.80 -17.91 15.62
N VAL A 21 22.41 -16.88 16.16
CA VAL A 21 23.73 -16.88 16.81
C VAL A 21 23.64 -16.24 18.19
N ASN A 22 24.63 -16.44 19.03
CA ASN A 22 24.67 -15.89 20.39
C ASN A 22 25.01 -14.39 20.42
N GLY A 23 24.15 -13.59 19.77
CA GLY A 23 24.31 -12.14 19.72
C GLY A 23 25.15 -11.64 18.54
N LEU A 24 25.07 -10.34 18.32
CA LEU A 24 25.87 -9.57 17.36
C LEU A 24 26.50 -8.38 18.08
N SER A 25 27.75 -8.08 17.73
CA SER A 25 28.37 -6.84 18.24
C SER A 25 27.74 -5.61 17.59
N TYR A 26 27.77 -4.47 18.27
CA TYR A 26 27.27 -3.21 17.73
C TYR A 26 28.05 -2.76 16.49
N GLU A 27 29.36 -3.07 16.42
CA GLU A 27 30.22 -2.78 15.27
C GLU A 27 29.71 -3.51 14.04
N VAL A 28 29.47 -4.82 14.12
CA VAL A 28 28.95 -5.63 13.02
C VAL A 28 27.58 -5.14 12.59
N LEU A 29 26.69 -4.82 13.54
CA LEU A 29 25.37 -4.28 13.22
C LEU A 29 25.49 -2.94 12.49
N LYS A 30 26.37 -2.05 12.95
CA LYS A 30 26.63 -0.76 12.31
C LYS A 30 27.11 -0.94 10.88
N GLU A 31 28.08 -1.79 10.64
CA GLU A 31 28.60 -2.09 9.30
C GLU A 31 27.50 -2.65 8.38
N ALA A 32 26.69 -3.59 8.89
CA ALA A 32 25.56 -4.15 8.15
C ALA A 32 24.54 -3.09 7.74
N LEU A 33 24.23 -2.12 8.62
CA LEU A 33 23.32 -1.02 8.33
C LEU A 33 23.88 -0.08 7.23
N TYR A 34 25.18 0.24 7.26
CA TYR A 34 25.81 1.05 6.22
C TYR A 34 25.88 0.31 4.88
N GLN A 35 26.27 -0.95 4.86
CA GLN A 35 26.27 -1.78 3.65
C GLN A 35 24.87 -1.88 3.03
N ALA A 36 23.85 -2.10 3.86
CA ALA A 36 22.45 -2.13 3.41
C ALA A 36 21.97 -0.77 2.89
N LYS A 37 22.47 0.36 3.43
CA LYS A 37 22.19 1.69 2.90
C LYS A 37 22.69 1.86 1.47
N GLU A 38 23.92 1.44 1.20
CA GLU A 38 24.49 1.51 -0.16
C GLU A 38 23.74 0.60 -1.12
N GLY A 39 23.45 -0.65 -0.72
CA GLY A 39 22.66 -1.59 -1.51
C GLY A 39 21.26 -1.07 -1.82
N ARG A 40 20.58 -0.49 -0.83
CA ARG A 40 19.26 0.12 -1.02
C ARG A 40 19.31 1.32 -1.97
N ALA A 41 20.32 2.18 -1.84
CA ALA A 41 20.50 3.32 -2.73
C ALA A 41 20.71 2.87 -4.17
N HIS A 42 21.53 1.84 -4.39
CA HIS A 42 21.73 1.25 -5.71
C HIS A 42 20.40 0.73 -6.31
N ILE A 43 19.65 -0.07 -5.55
CA ILE A 43 18.36 -0.61 -6.00
C ILE A 43 17.37 0.51 -6.32
N LEU A 44 17.26 1.54 -5.46
CA LEU A 44 16.39 2.68 -5.72
C LEU A 44 16.79 3.43 -6.99
N ASN A 45 18.07 3.60 -7.25
CA ASN A 45 18.54 4.23 -8.48
C ASN A 45 18.13 3.42 -9.73
N GLU A 46 18.25 2.09 -9.69
CA GLU A 46 17.80 1.24 -10.80
C GLU A 46 16.28 1.32 -11.00
N MET A 47 15.51 1.32 -9.91
CA MET A 47 14.05 1.49 -9.97
C MET A 47 13.67 2.85 -10.58
N ASN A 48 14.34 3.92 -10.18
CA ASN A 48 14.04 5.28 -10.62
C ASN A 48 14.36 5.53 -12.10
N LYS A 49 15.25 4.75 -12.70
CA LYS A 49 15.50 4.80 -14.14
C LYS A 49 14.28 4.41 -14.98
N LEU A 50 13.41 3.56 -14.42
CA LEU A 50 12.18 3.10 -15.08
C LEU A 50 10.95 3.88 -14.65
N ILE A 51 10.80 4.09 -13.34
CA ILE A 51 9.65 4.76 -12.75
C ILE A 51 10.16 5.63 -11.61
N SER A 52 10.29 6.93 -11.86
CA SER A 52 10.72 7.91 -10.85
C SER A 52 9.58 8.45 -9.99
N GLU A 53 8.37 8.42 -10.52
CA GLU A 53 7.15 8.93 -9.88
C GLU A 53 5.99 7.95 -10.09
N PRO A 54 5.00 7.95 -9.18
CA PRO A 54 3.77 7.20 -9.40
C PRO A 54 3.11 7.64 -10.71
N LYS A 55 2.61 6.68 -11.46
CA LYS A 55 1.83 7.00 -12.67
C LYS A 55 0.55 7.73 -12.27
N ALA A 56 0.16 8.71 -13.09
CA ALA A 56 -1.04 9.52 -12.85
C ALA A 56 -2.33 8.67 -12.88
N ASP A 57 -2.32 7.56 -13.60
CA ASP A 57 -3.47 6.67 -13.68
C ASP A 57 -3.03 5.18 -13.66
N MET A 58 -3.96 4.33 -13.29
CA MET A 58 -3.76 2.88 -13.27
C MET A 58 -3.85 2.30 -14.67
N LYS A 59 -3.30 1.09 -14.85
CA LYS A 59 -3.46 0.35 -16.11
C LYS A 59 -4.94 0.06 -16.37
N PRO A 60 -5.39 -0.04 -17.64
CA PRO A 60 -6.81 -0.24 -18.00
C PRO A 60 -7.46 -1.46 -17.33
N HIS A 61 -6.69 -2.52 -17.08
CA HIS A 61 -7.18 -3.76 -16.48
C HIS A 61 -6.99 -3.85 -14.95
N ALA A 62 -6.41 -2.81 -14.34
CA ALA A 62 -6.22 -2.80 -12.89
C ALA A 62 -7.58 -2.58 -12.18
N PRO A 63 -7.87 -3.32 -11.09
CA PRO A 63 -9.01 -3.03 -10.26
C PRO A 63 -8.94 -1.60 -9.73
N ARG A 64 -10.06 -0.89 -9.76
CA ARG A 64 -10.17 0.48 -9.28
C ARG A 64 -11.13 0.52 -8.10
N SER A 65 -10.80 1.35 -7.13
CA SER A 65 -11.68 1.69 -6.03
C SER A 65 -11.80 3.19 -5.95
N GLU A 66 -13.03 3.67 -5.96
CA GLU A 66 -13.34 5.09 -5.80
C GLU A 66 -14.22 5.27 -4.57
N SER A 67 -14.01 6.32 -3.82
CA SER A 67 -14.82 6.65 -2.67
C SER A 67 -15.27 8.10 -2.74
N PHE A 68 -16.51 8.33 -2.38
CA PHE A 68 -17.10 9.66 -2.26
C PHE A 68 -18.08 9.69 -1.10
N LYS A 69 -18.27 10.87 -0.55
CA LYS A 69 -19.19 11.07 0.55
C LYS A 69 -20.59 11.36 0.04
N ILE A 70 -21.57 10.80 0.69
CA ILE A 70 -22.99 11.14 0.52
C ILE A 70 -23.56 11.57 1.89
N GLU A 71 -24.55 12.43 1.86
CA GLU A 71 -25.27 12.80 3.08
C GLU A 71 -26.04 11.60 3.65
N LYS A 72 -26.08 11.48 4.96
CA LYS A 72 -26.71 10.35 5.67
C LYS A 72 -28.15 10.11 5.26
N GLU A 73 -28.89 11.17 4.94
CA GLU A 73 -30.29 11.10 4.49
C GLU A 73 -30.47 10.36 3.16
N PHE A 74 -29.44 10.31 2.30
CA PHE A 74 -29.49 9.62 1.02
C PHE A 74 -29.11 8.14 1.08
N ILE A 75 -28.56 7.66 2.19
CA ILE A 75 -28.17 6.25 2.33
C ILE A 75 -29.35 5.31 2.06
N GLY A 76 -30.51 5.63 2.64
CA GLY A 76 -31.74 4.84 2.43
C GLY A 76 -32.19 4.80 0.97
N ALA A 77 -32.03 5.90 0.24
CA ALA A 77 -32.39 5.98 -1.17
C ALA A 77 -31.40 5.19 -2.05
N VAL A 78 -30.11 5.21 -1.71
CA VAL A 78 -29.07 4.45 -2.44
C VAL A 78 -29.25 2.94 -2.24
N ILE A 79 -29.60 2.51 -1.03
CA ILE A 79 -29.86 1.09 -0.75
C ILE A 79 -31.18 0.67 -1.38
N GLY A 80 -32.22 1.49 -1.24
CA GLY A 80 -33.57 1.22 -1.71
C GLY A 80 -34.31 0.16 -0.91
N PRO A 81 -35.60 -0.02 -1.15
CA PRO A 81 -36.42 -1.01 -0.47
C PRO A 81 -35.87 -2.43 -0.65
N GLY A 82 -35.51 -3.07 0.47
CA GLY A 82 -34.91 -4.41 0.45
C GLY A 82 -33.61 -4.52 -0.35
N GLY A 83 -32.86 -3.41 -0.48
CA GLY A 83 -31.59 -3.38 -1.21
C GLY A 83 -31.70 -3.40 -2.74
N LYS A 84 -32.89 -3.21 -3.29
CA LYS A 84 -33.13 -3.32 -4.73
C LYS A 84 -32.34 -2.33 -5.57
N VAL A 85 -32.20 -1.09 -5.09
CA VAL A 85 -31.51 -0.02 -5.84
C VAL A 85 -30.02 -0.33 -5.92
N ILE A 86 -29.38 -0.61 -4.81
CA ILE A 86 -27.94 -0.92 -4.77
C ILE A 86 -27.60 -2.18 -5.58
N GLN A 87 -28.46 -3.21 -5.53
CA GLN A 87 -28.29 -4.42 -6.32
C GLN A 87 -28.42 -4.15 -7.82
N GLU A 88 -29.36 -3.30 -8.23
CA GLU A 88 -29.53 -2.92 -9.63
C GLU A 88 -28.32 -2.12 -10.14
N ILE A 89 -27.78 -1.19 -9.34
CA ILE A 89 -26.57 -0.45 -9.67
C ILE A 89 -25.40 -1.43 -9.85
N GLN A 90 -25.18 -2.32 -8.89
CA GLN A 90 -24.10 -3.33 -8.98
C GLN A 90 -24.24 -4.22 -10.20
N LYS A 91 -25.46 -4.66 -10.51
CA LYS A 91 -25.75 -5.51 -11.68
C LYS A 91 -25.47 -4.79 -12.99
N THR A 92 -25.88 -3.53 -13.09
CA THR A 92 -25.75 -2.72 -14.31
C THR A 92 -24.30 -2.30 -14.56
N THR A 93 -23.58 -1.96 -13.51
CA THR A 93 -22.19 -1.42 -13.62
C THR A 93 -21.11 -2.49 -13.48
N GLY A 94 -21.41 -3.62 -12.87
CA GLY A 94 -20.44 -4.64 -12.48
C GLY A 94 -19.57 -4.24 -11.28
N ALA A 95 -19.85 -3.11 -10.64
CA ALA A 95 -19.12 -2.64 -9.47
C ALA A 95 -19.61 -3.32 -8.19
N THR A 96 -18.76 -3.43 -7.20
CA THR A 96 -19.14 -3.76 -5.82
C THR A 96 -19.26 -2.48 -5.01
N ILE A 97 -20.39 -2.25 -4.37
CA ILE A 97 -20.65 -1.04 -3.58
C ILE A 97 -20.64 -1.40 -2.10
N VAL A 98 -19.85 -0.67 -1.34
CA VAL A 98 -19.81 -0.73 0.13
C VAL A 98 -20.18 0.66 0.66
N ILE A 99 -21.07 0.70 1.64
CA ILE A 99 -21.44 1.94 2.33
C ILE A 99 -20.89 1.84 3.75
N GLU A 100 -20.05 2.78 4.11
CA GLU A 100 -19.48 2.89 5.45
C GLU A 100 -19.97 4.19 6.09
N GLU A 101 -20.45 4.09 7.33
CA GLU A 101 -20.77 5.26 8.13
C GLU A 101 -19.48 5.76 8.78
N ILE A 102 -19.12 7.00 8.48
CA ILE A 102 -17.95 7.67 9.06
C ILE A 102 -18.49 8.67 10.07
N ASP A 103 -18.15 8.50 11.35
CA ASP A 103 -18.47 9.44 12.44
C ASP A 103 -17.80 10.81 12.26
#